data_c3617e5312b05dc223a941e33dc0bb5c
#
_entry.id   c3617e5312b05dc223a941e33dc0bb5c
#
_cell.length_a   1.000
_cell.length_b   1.000
_cell.length_c   1.000
_cell.angle_alpha   90.00
_cell.angle_beta   90.00
_cell.angle_gamma   90.00
#
_symmetry.space_group_name_H-M   'P 1'
#
loop_
_entity.id
_entity.type
_entity.pdbx_description
1 polymer ?
#
loop_
_entity_poly.entity_id
_entity_poly.type
_entity_poly.pdbx_seq_one_letter_code
_entity_poly.pdbx_strand_id
1 'polypeptide(L)'
;MRKRIIAVGVVLLIVGLASSLQAGGVINKQNLSADYLRTLNRNAATDMADAAVYNPAGTAMMQDGLYMKADVIYLMKDYSNQLPSAIGPLALTGGTLDSDEPSIIPGLFAVYKQDRWSVFFDVTIPGGGGEVKYNDGNARTTMLSLPTPFGGLGTYLGGPTGNPNNIDQSIEADSYYVGYSLGGAFKIFDSLSLGGGVRYVDAYQEFKGKARGAANSVDVKIERTDEAFNYFLGLDWAPIRDLNIGLTYMSNTKLNFKADTTDTSPGDAISRSVGWADGTHEREDLPGYVGVGVSYFIIPGTLRIEPNLTYYLEQQAKLEGAR
;
A
#
# COMPACT_ATOMS: atom_id res chain seq x y z
N MET A 1 24.98 -34.01 -8.56
CA MET A 1 24.15 -33.81 -9.73
C MET A 1 22.66 -33.75 -9.40
N ARG A 2 22.04 -34.77 -8.77
CA ARG A 2 20.59 -34.81 -8.46
C ARG A 2 20.06 -33.57 -7.70
N LYS A 3 20.79 -33.05 -6.69
CA LYS A 3 20.37 -31.87 -5.91
C LYS A 3 20.38 -30.55 -6.73
N ARG A 4 21.30 -30.44 -7.73
CA ARG A 4 21.34 -29.26 -8.64
C ARG A 4 20.21 -29.27 -9.65
N ILE A 5 19.76 -30.47 -10.07
CA ILE A 5 18.61 -30.63 -11.00
C ILE A 5 17.32 -30.22 -10.31
N ILE A 6 17.15 -30.55 -9.00
CA ILE A 6 15.98 -30.15 -8.21
C ILE A 6 15.93 -28.60 -8.07
N ALA A 7 17.07 -27.95 -7.78
CA ALA A 7 17.14 -26.49 -7.66
C ALA A 7 16.77 -25.79 -8.98
N VAL A 8 17.27 -26.25 -10.11
CA VAL A 8 16.94 -25.71 -11.45
C VAL A 8 15.47 -25.98 -11.77
N GLY A 9 14.93 -27.16 -11.41
CA GLY A 9 13.52 -27.48 -11.60
C GLY A 9 12.57 -26.55 -10.81
N VAL A 10 12.90 -26.24 -9.56
CA VAL A 10 12.10 -25.30 -8.73
C VAL A 10 12.15 -23.87 -9.29
N VAL A 11 13.32 -23.39 -9.72
CA VAL A 11 13.46 -22.07 -10.34
C VAL A 11 12.66 -21.97 -11.63
N LEU A 12 12.72 -22.99 -12.51
CA LEU A 12 11.95 -23.04 -13.76
C LEU A 12 10.44 -23.14 -13.52
N LEU A 13 10.00 -23.82 -12.47
CA LEU A 13 8.59 -23.92 -12.10
C LEU A 13 8.03 -22.55 -11.68
N ILE A 14 8.78 -21.78 -10.87
CA ILE A 14 8.37 -20.44 -10.43
C ILE A 14 8.35 -19.46 -11.60
N VAL A 15 9.33 -19.50 -12.51
CA VAL A 15 9.35 -18.66 -13.71
C VAL A 15 8.21 -19.01 -14.67
N GLY A 16 7.85 -20.29 -14.79
CA GLY A 16 6.73 -20.74 -15.63
C GLY A 16 5.34 -20.35 -15.11
N LEU A 17 5.18 -20.17 -13.79
CA LEU A 17 3.93 -19.71 -13.18
C LEU A 17 3.72 -18.19 -13.26
N ALA A 18 4.79 -17.41 -13.49
CA ALA A 18 4.71 -15.95 -13.54
C ALA A 18 3.97 -15.39 -14.77
N SER A 19 3.76 -16.20 -15.83
CA SER A 19 3.22 -15.73 -17.10
C SER A 19 1.69 -15.51 -17.15
N SER A 20 0.95 -15.82 -16.06
CA SER A 20 -0.52 -15.69 -16.01
C SER A 20 -1.03 -14.87 -14.82
N LEU A 21 -0.14 -14.20 -14.06
CA LEU A 21 -0.50 -13.50 -12.83
C LEU A 21 -0.77 -12.02 -13.10
N GLN A 22 -1.97 -11.57 -12.76
CA GLN A 22 -2.33 -10.15 -12.77
C GLN A 22 -1.75 -9.45 -11.54
N ALA A 23 -1.42 -8.16 -11.67
CA ALA A 23 -0.86 -7.36 -10.59
C ALA A 23 -1.86 -7.22 -9.42
N GLY A 24 -1.36 -7.35 -8.21
CA GLY A 24 -2.14 -7.16 -6.97
C GLY A 24 -2.59 -5.73 -6.74
N GLY A 25 -3.46 -5.55 -5.74
CA GLY A 25 -4.15 -4.31 -5.45
C GLY A 25 -3.26 -3.08 -5.29
N VAL A 26 -3.77 -1.95 -5.71
CA VAL A 26 -3.05 -0.65 -5.74
C VAL A 26 -2.69 -0.15 -4.34
N ILE A 27 -3.43 -0.57 -3.30
CA ILE A 27 -3.30 -0.07 -1.92
C ILE A 27 -2.19 -0.79 -1.15
N ASN A 28 -1.96 -2.09 -1.43
CA ASN A 28 -0.93 -2.87 -0.75
C ASN A 28 0.49 -2.45 -1.17
N LYS A 29 1.35 -2.25 -0.18
CA LYS A 29 2.76 -1.93 -0.40
C LYS A 29 3.65 -3.14 -0.14
N GLN A 30 4.60 -3.39 -1.05
CA GLN A 30 5.67 -4.36 -0.89
C GLN A 30 7.00 -3.71 -0.48
N ASN A 31 7.17 -2.43 -0.76
CA ASN A 31 8.35 -1.65 -0.43
C ASN A 31 8.36 -1.21 1.05
N LEU A 32 8.29 -2.18 1.96
CA LEU A 32 8.25 -1.95 3.41
C LEU A 32 9.64 -1.70 4.01
N SER A 33 10.71 -1.93 3.26
CA SER A 33 12.09 -1.69 3.69
C SER A 33 12.97 -1.20 2.55
N ALA A 34 14.07 -0.52 2.88
CA ALA A 34 15.08 -0.11 1.90
C ALA A 34 15.79 -1.31 1.25
N ASP A 35 15.94 -2.43 1.96
CA ASP A 35 16.53 -3.65 1.38
C ASP A 35 15.65 -4.27 0.30
N TYR A 36 14.33 -4.15 0.41
CA TYR A 36 13.43 -4.57 -0.67
C TYR A 36 13.70 -3.82 -1.97
N LEU A 37 13.97 -2.51 -1.91
CA LEU A 37 14.31 -1.73 -3.10
C LEU A 37 15.64 -2.17 -3.73
N ARG A 38 16.57 -2.66 -2.91
CA ARG A 38 17.86 -3.15 -3.37
C ARG A 38 17.77 -4.48 -4.13
N THR A 39 16.94 -5.41 -3.68
CA THR A 39 16.91 -6.78 -4.21
C THR A 39 15.55 -7.23 -4.72
N LEU A 40 14.45 -6.58 -4.38
CA LEU A 40 13.05 -6.95 -4.67
C LEU A 40 12.66 -8.40 -4.26
N ASN A 41 13.60 -9.20 -3.80
CA ASN A 41 13.38 -10.56 -3.31
C ASN A 41 13.73 -10.67 -1.83
N ARG A 42 12.75 -10.42 -1.00
CA ARG A 42 12.86 -10.59 0.44
C ARG A 42 12.12 -11.81 0.96
N ASN A 43 11.31 -12.50 0.14
CA ASN A 43 10.55 -13.69 0.55
C ASN A 43 11.45 -14.90 0.90
N ALA A 44 12.74 -14.88 0.55
CA ALA A 44 13.74 -15.85 0.98
C ALA A 44 14.84 -15.21 1.83
N ALA A 45 14.58 -14.06 2.47
CA ALA A 45 15.58 -13.33 3.25
C ALA A 45 15.88 -14.04 4.58
N THR A 46 17.19 -14.14 4.89
CA THR A 46 17.71 -14.72 6.14
C THR A 46 18.88 -13.91 6.68
N ASP A 47 19.02 -12.66 6.25
CA ASP A 47 20.24 -11.86 6.42
C ASP A 47 20.07 -10.59 7.26
N MET A 48 18.90 -9.94 7.21
CA MET A 48 18.66 -8.65 7.84
C MET A 48 17.35 -8.64 8.65
N ALA A 49 17.18 -7.66 9.53
CA ALA A 49 16.04 -7.57 10.44
C ALA A 49 14.68 -7.44 9.71
N ASP A 50 14.65 -6.88 8.50
CA ASP A 50 13.44 -6.78 7.69
C ASP A 50 12.93 -8.13 7.17
N ALA A 51 13.71 -9.22 7.31
CA ALA A 51 13.21 -10.58 7.09
C ALA A 51 11.94 -10.86 7.94
N ALA A 52 11.79 -10.24 9.11
CA ALA A 52 10.59 -10.34 9.96
C ALA A 52 9.29 -10.11 9.17
N VAL A 53 9.28 -9.15 8.23
CA VAL A 53 8.09 -8.78 7.43
C VAL A 53 7.90 -9.68 6.22
N TYR A 54 8.98 -10.08 5.55
CA TYR A 54 8.91 -10.76 4.25
C TYR A 54 9.03 -12.27 4.36
N ASN A 55 9.87 -12.75 5.28
CA ASN A 55 10.14 -14.16 5.54
C ASN A 55 10.29 -14.39 7.05
N PRO A 56 9.20 -14.37 7.82
CA PRO A 56 9.29 -14.48 9.28
C PRO A 56 10.04 -15.74 9.74
N ALA A 57 9.92 -16.86 9.00
CA ALA A 57 10.66 -18.08 9.31
C ALA A 57 12.18 -17.94 9.07
N GLY A 58 12.59 -17.10 8.11
CA GLY A 58 13.98 -16.81 7.80
C GLY A 58 14.74 -16.19 8.97
N THR A 59 14.04 -15.51 9.89
CA THR A 59 14.66 -14.92 11.09
C THR A 59 15.29 -15.98 12.00
N ALA A 60 14.76 -17.21 12.04
CA ALA A 60 15.36 -18.31 12.79
C ALA A 60 16.61 -18.91 12.10
N MET A 61 16.82 -18.62 10.81
CA MET A 61 17.99 -19.07 10.05
C MET A 61 19.17 -18.09 10.16
N MET A 62 18.96 -16.87 10.68
CA MET A 62 20.01 -15.89 10.95
C MET A 62 21.03 -16.41 11.94
N GLN A 63 22.18 -15.75 12.05
CA GLN A 63 23.14 -15.99 13.11
C GLN A 63 22.59 -15.48 14.45
N ASP A 64 23.11 -16.03 15.57
CA ASP A 64 22.70 -15.55 16.89
C ASP A 64 23.11 -14.10 17.10
N GLY A 65 22.20 -13.29 17.65
CA GLY A 65 22.43 -11.87 17.89
C GLY A 65 21.17 -11.05 17.95
N LEU A 66 21.37 -9.77 18.24
CA LEU A 66 20.35 -8.72 18.15
C LEU A 66 20.57 -7.92 16.88
N TYR A 67 19.55 -7.85 16.05
CA TYR A 67 19.52 -7.08 14.80
C TYR A 67 18.50 -5.97 14.94
N MET A 68 18.93 -4.74 14.75
CA MET A 68 18.07 -3.58 14.75
C MET A 68 18.31 -2.78 13.47
N LYS A 69 17.25 -2.34 12.85
CA LYS A 69 17.31 -1.54 11.62
C LYS A 69 16.21 -0.49 11.63
N ALA A 70 16.57 0.73 11.26
CA ALA A 70 15.62 1.78 10.90
C ALA A 70 15.97 2.26 9.50
N ASP A 71 14.97 2.42 8.66
CA ASP A 71 15.12 3.00 7.33
C ASP A 71 13.99 3.97 6.99
N VAL A 72 14.23 4.75 5.96
CA VAL A 72 13.26 5.70 5.42
C VAL A 72 13.37 5.64 3.90
N ILE A 73 12.22 5.42 3.24
CA ILE A 73 12.10 5.52 1.79
C ILE A 73 11.45 6.87 1.47
N TYR A 74 12.16 7.70 0.72
CA TYR A 74 11.63 8.93 0.16
C TYR A 74 11.15 8.66 -1.26
N LEU A 75 9.84 8.68 -1.45
CA LEU A 75 9.20 8.37 -2.73
C LEU A 75 8.76 9.66 -3.41
N MET A 76 9.42 10.02 -4.50
CA MET A 76 8.98 11.10 -5.40
C MET A 76 7.87 10.58 -6.31
N LYS A 77 6.79 11.35 -6.41
CA LYS A 77 5.60 11.01 -7.20
C LYS A 77 5.19 12.23 -8.01
N ASP A 78 4.86 12.00 -9.26
CA ASP A 78 4.24 13.00 -10.13
C ASP A 78 2.89 12.46 -10.60
N TYR A 79 1.82 13.18 -10.25
CA TYR A 79 0.49 12.90 -10.75
C TYR A 79 0.00 14.07 -11.58
N SER A 80 -0.49 13.82 -12.78
CA SER A 80 -1.05 14.83 -13.64
C SER A 80 -2.47 14.48 -14.09
N ASN A 81 -3.32 15.49 -14.13
CA ASN A 81 -4.68 15.41 -14.66
C ASN A 81 -4.79 16.36 -15.86
N GLN A 82 -5.15 15.84 -17.02
CA GLN A 82 -5.45 16.68 -18.19
C GLN A 82 -6.92 17.08 -18.17
N LEU A 83 -7.15 18.41 -18.17
CA LEU A 83 -8.48 18.96 -18.34
C LEU A 83 -8.78 19.17 -19.83
N PRO A 84 -9.98 18.81 -20.30
CA PRO A 84 -10.41 19.16 -21.65
C PRO A 84 -10.59 20.68 -21.75
N SER A 85 -10.43 21.22 -22.96
CA SER A 85 -10.70 22.63 -23.22
C SER A 85 -12.20 23.00 -23.28
N ALA A 86 -13.07 22.01 -23.30
CA ALA A 86 -14.52 22.19 -23.25
C ALA A 86 -15.25 20.95 -22.76
N ILE A 87 -16.41 21.14 -22.13
CA ILE A 87 -17.39 20.07 -21.82
C ILE A 87 -18.74 20.52 -22.45
N GLY A 88 -19.12 19.87 -23.55
CA GLY A 88 -20.28 20.31 -24.33
C GLY A 88 -20.10 21.75 -24.82
N PRO A 89 -21.08 22.65 -24.61
CA PRO A 89 -20.99 24.05 -24.98
C PRO A 89 -20.15 24.90 -24.01
N LEU A 90 -19.69 24.33 -22.89
CA LEU A 90 -18.95 25.04 -21.85
C LEU A 90 -17.47 25.03 -22.14
N ALA A 91 -16.86 26.19 -22.38
CA ALA A 91 -15.42 26.32 -22.49
C ALA A 91 -14.75 26.24 -21.12
N LEU A 92 -13.68 25.46 -21.02
CA LEU A 92 -12.80 25.34 -19.84
C LEU A 92 -11.44 25.93 -20.18
N THR A 93 -10.69 26.32 -19.14
CA THR A 93 -9.30 26.77 -19.32
C THR A 93 -8.42 25.69 -19.94
N GLY A 94 -8.79 24.43 -19.77
CA GLY A 94 -7.95 23.32 -20.21
C GLY A 94 -6.61 23.28 -19.46
N GLY A 95 -5.72 22.39 -19.90
CA GLY A 95 -4.37 22.31 -19.34
C GLY A 95 -4.14 21.11 -18.46
N THR A 96 -2.96 21.08 -17.83
CA THR A 96 -2.54 20.01 -16.91
C THR A 96 -2.52 20.53 -15.50
N LEU A 97 -3.10 19.77 -14.59
CA LEU A 97 -3.07 20.00 -13.15
C LEU A 97 -2.18 18.94 -12.51
N ASP A 98 -1.17 19.37 -11.80
CA ASP A 98 -0.11 18.48 -11.30
C ASP A 98 -0.09 18.43 -9.78
N SER A 99 0.36 17.29 -9.25
CA SER A 99 0.69 17.06 -7.84
C SER A 99 1.99 16.30 -7.76
N ASP A 100 2.98 16.87 -7.08
CA ASP A 100 4.35 16.36 -6.93
C ASP A 100 4.73 16.12 -5.47
N GLU A 101 3.76 15.99 -4.59
CA GLU A 101 4.00 15.79 -3.16
C GLU A 101 4.71 14.45 -2.90
N PRO A 102 5.88 14.44 -2.23
CA PRO A 102 6.60 13.23 -1.92
C PRO A 102 5.90 12.44 -0.81
N SER A 103 6.17 11.14 -0.76
CA SER A 103 5.77 10.29 0.37
C SER A 103 6.97 9.78 1.13
N ILE A 104 6.86 9.76 2.46
CA ILE A 104 7.87 9.21 3.36
C ILE A 104 7.35 7.88 3.89
N ILE A 105 8.12 6.81 3.70
CA ILE A 105 7.78 5.46 4.16
C ILE A 105 8.85 5.03 5.18
N PRO A 106 8.60 5.20 6.49
CA PRO A 106 9.51 4.74 7.53
C PRO A 106 9.39 3.24 7.75
N GLY A 107 10.49 2.60 8.14
CA GLY A 107 10.56 1.23 8.59
C GLY A 107 11.40 1.10 9.86
N LEU A 108 10.92 0.33 10.83
CA LEU A 108 11.67 -0.04 12.03
C LEU A 108 11.56 -1.55 12.22
N PHE A 109 12.69 -2.22 12.39
CA PHE A 109 12.77 -3.67 12.52
C PHE A 109 13.70 -4.05 13.65
N ALA A 110 13.30 -5.04 14.44
CA ALA A 110 14.11 -5.63 15.48
C ALA A 110 13.93 -7.15 15.49
N VAL A 111 15.03 -7.89 15.48
CA VAL A 111 15.05 -9.36 15.58
C VAL A 111 16.05 -9.73 16.65
N TYR A 112 15.63 -10.54 17.62
CA TYR A 112 16.53 -11.22 18.53
C TYR A 112 16.51 -12.71 18.21
N LYS A 113 17.67 -13.24 17.86
CA LYS A 113 17.88 -14.63 17.48
C LYS A 113 18.83 -15.30 18.45
N GLN A 114 18.45 -16.47 18.96
CA GLN A 114 19.28 -17.32 19.82
C GLN A 114 19.03 -18.80 19.55
N ASP A 115 20.07 -19.57 19.32
CA ASP A 115 20.05 -21.01 19.07
C ASP A 115 19.07 -21.41 17.97
N ARG A 116 17.88 -21.89 18.32
CA ARG A 116 16.86 -22.40 17.41
C ARG A 116 15.65 -21.50 17.27
N TRP A 117 15.56 -20.39 18.00
CA TRP A 117 14.40 -19.53 18.00
C TRP A 117 14.77 -18.06 17.74
N SER A 118 13.83 -17.33 17.25
CA SER A 118 13.89 -15.86 17.15
C SER A 118 12.57 -15.26 17.58
N VAL A 119 12.64 -14.03 18.07
CA VAL A 119 11.48 -13.14 18.23
C VAL A 119 11.75 -11.86 17.46
N PHE A 120 10.69 -11.23 16.97
CA PHE A 120 10.84 -10.01 16.20
C PHE A 120 9.67 -9.07 16.40
N PHE A 121 9.97 -7.81 16.17
CA PHE A 121 9.02 -6.70 16.16
C PHE A 121 9.33 -5.80 14.95
N ASP A 122 8.29 -5.29 14.30
CA ASP A 122 8.46 -4.28 13.25
C ASP A 122 7.36 -3.23 13.27
N VAL A 123 7.70 -2.05 12.74
CA VAL A 123 6.77 -0.98 12.40
C VAL A 123 6.98 -0.63 10.93
N THR A 124 5.92 -0.73 10.13
CA THR A 124 5.97 -0.54 8.68
C THR A 124 4.72 0.18 8.16
N ILE A 125 4.72 0.56 6.89
CA ILE A 125 3.57 1.18 6.22
C ILE A 125 3.02 0.20 5.16
N PRO A 126 2.18 -0.78 5.55
CA PRO A 126 1.68 -1.80 4.63
C PRO A 126 0.66 -1.31 3.61
N GLY A 127 0.14 -0.09 3.76
CA GLY A 127 -0.85 0.47 2.85
C GLY A 127 -0.89 1.99 2.87
N GLY A 128 -1.81 2.53 2.10
CA GLY A 128 -1.99 3.97 1.93
C GLY A 128 -1.22 4.55 0.74
N GLY A 129 -1.65 5.71 0.26
CA GLY A 129 -1.10 6.41 -0.91
C GLY A 129 -0.06 7.49 -0.58
N GLY A 130 0.02 7.90 0.69
CA GLY A 130 0.68 9.13 1.09
C GLY A 130 -0.08 10.36 0.61
N GLU A 131 0.54 11.52 0.64
CA GLU A 131 -0.08 12.80 0.30
C GLU A 131 -0.18 13.01 -1.21
N VAL A 132 -1.31 13.57 -1.66
CA VAL A 132 -1.55 14.09 -3.01
C VAL A 132 -2.23 15.45 -2.86
N LYS A 133 -1.69 16.49 -3.51
CA LYS A 133 -2.21 17.84 -3.39
C LYS A 133 -2.23 18.55 -4.74
N TYR A 134 -3.40 19.07 -5.10
CA TYR A 134 -3.59 19.90 -6.26
C TYR A 134 -4.03 21.30 -5.81
N ASN A 135 -3.15 22.29 -5.96
CA ASN A 135 -3.41 23.65 -5.50
C ASN A 135 -4.44 24.39 -6.36
N ASP A 136 -4.59 23.98 -7.61
CA ASP A 136 -5.56 24.53 -8.57
C ASP A 136 -6.73 23.54 -8.84
N GLY A 137 -6.93 22.57 -7.92
CA GLY A 137 -7.90 21.50 -8.09
C GLY A 137 -7.44 20.41 -9.05
N ASN A 138 -8.36 19.53 -9.40
CA ASN A 138 -8.15 18.44 -10.38
C ASN A 138 -9.38 18.26 -11.27
N ALA A 139 -9.37 17.26 -12.15
CA ALA A 139 -10.48 17.00 -13.07
C ALA A 139 -11.81 16.78 -12.32
N ARG A 140 -11.79 16.14 -11.14
CA ARG A 140 -12.99 15.89 -10.33
C ARG A 140 -13.54 17.18 -9.71
N THR A 141 -12.68 18.00 -9.11
CA THR A 141 -13.12 19.29 -8.53
C THR A 141 -13.63 20.23 -9.61
N THR A 142 -13.02 20.22 -10.80
CA THR A 142 -13.52 20.97 -11.96
C THR A 142 -14.92 20.50 -12.37
N MET A 143 -15.18 19.20 -12.40
CA MET A 143 -16.52 18.66 -12.68
C MET A 143 -17.54 19.05 -11.61
N LEU A 144 -17.16 19.01 -10.31
CA LEU A 144 -18.02 19.48 -9.22
C LEU A 144 -18.27 20.99 -9.28
N SER A 145 -17.39 21.77 -9.90
CA SER A 145 -17.53 23.21 -10.10
C SER A 145 -18.33 23.58 -11.34
N LEU A 146 -18.82 22.60 -12.12
CA LEU A 146 -19.69 22.88 -13.28
C LEU A 146 -21.04 23.45 -12.81
N PRO A 147 -21.67 24.34 -13.61
CA PRO A 147 -22.99 24.89 -13.30
C PRO A 147 -24.10 23.80 -13.48
N THR A 148 -25.25 24.03 -12.87
CA THR A 148 -26.49 23.33 -13.22
C THR A 148 -26.87 23.70 -14.66
N PRO A 149 -27.20 22.80 -15.59
CA PRO A 149 -27.64 21.40 -15.37
C PRO A 149 -26.54 20.33 -15.46
N PHE A 150 -25.26 20.68 -15.49
CA PHE A 150 -24.16 19.73 -15.58
C PHE A 150 -23.86 18.99 -14.24
N GLY A 151 -24.72 19.21 -13.22
CA GLY A 151 -24.71 18.46 -11.96
C GLY A 151 -23.70 18.97 -10.92
N GLY A 152 -23.02 20.08 -11.17
CA GLY A 152 -22.06 20.66 -10.24
C GLY A 152 -22.61 21.79 -9.37
N LEU A 153 -21.74 22.34 -8.52
CA LEU A 153 -22.01 23.44 -7.60
C LEU A 153 -21.66 24.83 -8.19
N GLY A 154 -21.28 24.91 -9.46
CA GLY A 154 -20.82 26.15 -10.09
C GLY A 154 -21.82 27.31 -10.01
N THR A 155 -23.11 27.06 -10.14
CA THR A 155 -24.14 28.08 -9.96
C THR A 155 -24.23 28.57 -8.51
N TYR A 156 -24.04 27.67 -7.53
CA TYR A 156 -23.98 28.05 -6.12
C TYR A 156 -22.73 28.88 -5.81
N LEU A 157 -21.56 28.47 -6.31
CA LEU A 157 -20.28 29.11 -6.07
C LEU A 157 -20.13 30.43 -6.85
N GLY A 158 -20.42 30.42 -8.14
CA GLY A 158 -20.15 31.52 -9.06
C GLY A 158 -21.33 32.44 -9.34
N GLY A 159 -22.50 32.18 -8.75
CA GLY A 159 -23.74 32.91 -9.05
C GLY A 159 -24.39 32.49 -10.37
N PRO A 160 -25.35 33.25 -10.91
CA PRO A 160 -26.19 32.83 -12.03
C PRO A 160 -25.45 32.47 -13.32
N THR A 161 -24.25 32.97 -13.54
CA THR A 161 -23.42 32.68 -14.73
C THR A 161 -22.44 31.52 -14.50
N GLY A 162 -22.22 31.08 -13.24
CA GLY A 162 -21.44 29.94 -12.78
C GLY A 162 -20.32 29.45 -13.71
N ASN A 163 -19.33 30.32 -14.00
CA ASN A 163 -18.20 29.93 -14.85
C ASN A 163 -17.17 29.17 -14.01
N PRO A 164 -16.92 27.85 -14.26
CA PRO A 164 -15.96 27.06 -13.48
C PRO A 164 -14.54 27.61 -13.55
N ASN A 165 -14.18 28.35 -14.59
CA ASN A 165 -12.86 28.98 -14.74
C ASN A 165 -12.59 30.11 -13.72
N ASN A 166 -13.62 30.60 -13.05
CA ASN A 166 -13.54 31.68 -12.05
C ASN A 166 -13.73 31.14 -10.62
N ILE A 167 -13.63 29.83 -10.44
CA ILE A 167 -13.72 29.17 -9.12
C ILE A 167 -12.32 28.76 -8.73
N ASP A 168 -11.83 29.38 -7.66
CA ASP A 168 -10.58 28.96 -6.99
C ASP A 168 -10.84 27.66 -6.24
N GLN A 169 -10.03 26.64 -6.46
CA GLN A 169 -10.26 25.31 -5.93
C GLN A 169 -8.96 24.60 -5.59
N SER A 170 -8.99 23.82 -4.51
CA SER A 170 -7.88 22.97 -4.12
C SER A 170 -8.39 21.64 -3.59
N ILE A 171 -7.56 20.61 -3.69
CA ILE A 171 -7.83 19.28 -3.14
C ILE A 171 -6.54 18.71 -2.57
N GLU A 172 -6.65 18.13 -1.39
CA GLU A 172 -5.58 17.43 -0.69
C GLU A 172 -6.15 16.09 -0.21
N ALA A 173 -5.42 15.03 -0.43
CA ALA A 173 -5.75 13.71 0.07
C ALA A 173 -4.49 13.08 0.65
N ASP A 174 -4.65 12.45 1.80
CA ASP A 174 -3.56 11.80 2.52
C ASP A 174 -4.02 10.46 3.09
N SER A 175 -3.13 9.45 3.07
CA SER A 175 -3.44 8.16 3.66
C SER A 175 -2.21 7.41 4.12
N TYR A 176 -2.26 6.94 5.38
CA TYR A 176 -1.23 6.12 6.01
C TYR A 176 -1.86 4.96 6.74
N TYR A 177 -1.36 3.77 6.51
CA TYR A 177 -1.70 2.59 7.28
C TYR A 177 -0.43 2.14 8.00
N VAL A 178 -0.39 2.33 9.30
CA VAL A 178 0.78 1.95 10.12
C VAL A 178 0.55 0.54 10.65
N GLY A 179 1.47 -0.36 10.33
CA GLY A 179 1.44 -1.74 10.80
C GLY A 179 2.47 -1.98 11.90
N TYR A 180 2.05 -2.55 13.02
CA TYR A 180 2.88 -2.99 14.13
C TYR A 180 2.81 -4.50 14.19
N SER A 181 3.94 -5.18 13.94
CA SER A 181 3.99 -6.64 13.94
C SER A 181 4.79 -7.16 15.13
N LEU A 182 4.33 -8.26 15.68
CA LEU A 182 5.03 -9.04 16.69
C LEU A 182 4.94 -10.52 16.32
N GLY A 183 6.08 -11.21 16.37
CA GLY A 183 6.11 -12.61 16.02
C GLY A 183 7.38 -13.32 16.47
N GLY A 184 7.50 -14.56 16.01
CA GLY A 184 8.68 -15.37 16.28
C GLY A 184 8.81 -16.51 15.27
N ALA A 185 9.96 -17.14 15.29
CA ALA A 185 10.26 -18.30 14.46
C ALA A 185 11.06 -19.35 15.22
N PHE A 186 10.98 -20.58 14.74
CA PHE A 186 11.68 -21.71 15.32
C PHE A 186 12.26 -22.63 14.24
N LYS A 187 13.53 -22.96 14.38
CA LYS A 187 14.26 -23.92 13.55
C LYS A 187 13.95 -25.35 13.98
N ILE A 188 13.11 -26.03 13.19
CA ILE A 188 12.72 -27.43 13.44
C ILE A 188 13.91 -28.37 13.17
N PHE A 189 14.54 -28.16 12.01
CA PHE A 189 15.78 -28.83 11.61
C PHE A 189 16.78 -27.75 11.18
N ASP A 190 18.05 -28.10 11.05
CA ASP A 190 19.05 -27.14 10.59
C ASP A 190 18.77 -26.57 9.20
N SER A 191 17.96 -27.28 8.41
CA SER A 191 17.53 -26.90 7.08
C SER A 191 16.08 -26.38 6.99
N LEU A 192 15.32 -26.34 8.09
CA LEU A 192 13.90 -25.99 8.05
C LEU A 192 13.48 -25.18 9.26
N SER A 193 12.85 -24.05 9.06
CA SER A 193 12.21 -23.25 10.09
C SER A 193 10.77 -22.92 9.77
N LEU A 194 9.99 -22.67 10.81
CA LEU A 194 8.64 -22.10 10.76
C LEU A 194 8.62 -20.82 11.57
N GLY A 195 7.82 -19.85 11.12
CA GLY A 195 7.63 -18.60 11.81
C GLY A 195 6.24 -18.03 11.58
N GLY A 196 5.91 -17.02 12.36
CA GLY A 196 4.65 -16.31 12.18
C GLY A 196 4.43 -15.29 13.27
N GLY A 197 3.35 -14.54 13.12
CA GLY A 197 3.00 -13.49 14.05
C GLY A 197 1.66 -12.85 13.75
N VAL A 198 1.41 -11.77 14.46
CA VAL A 198 0.23 -10.92 14.29
C VAL A 198 0.68 -9.51 13.94
N ARG A 199 -0.11 -8.82 13.13
CA ARG A 199 0.06 -7.40 12.82
C ARG A 199 -1.21 -6.65 13.21
N TYR A 200 -1.05 -5.61 13.97
CA TYR A 200 -2.05 -4.58 14.18
C TYR A 200 -1.83 -3.48 13.14
N VAL A 201 -2.89 -3.06 12.46
CA VAL A 201 -2.87 -2.00 11.47
C VAL A 201 -3.78 -0.89 11.95
N ASP A 202 -3.22 0.31 12.07
CA ASP A 202 -3.92 1.57 12.30
C ASP A 202 -3.99 2.31 10.97
N ALA A 203 -5.18 2.47 10.42
CA ALA A 203 -5.42 3.01 9.10
C ALA A 203 -6.10 4.38 9.18
N TYR A 204 -5.47 5.37 8.56
CA TYR A 204 -5.95 6.74 8.49
C TYR A 204 -5.98 7.21 7.04
N GLN A 205 -7.06 7.89 6.69
CA GLN A 205 -7.23 8.60 5.43
C GLN A 205 -7.83 9.96 5.71
N GLU A 206 -7.33 11.00 5.04
CA GLU A 206 -7.88 12.34 5.09
C GLU A 206 -8.10 12.87 3.67
N PHE A 207 -9.20 13.56 3.48
CA PHE A 207 -9.53 14.27 2.27
C PHE A 207 -9.98 15.69 2.62
N LYS A 208 -9.36 16.69 1.99
CA LYS A 208 -9.72 18.09 2.11
C LYS A 208 -10.00 18.65 0.72
N GLY A 209 -11.12 19.35 0.59
CA GLY A 209 -11.49 20.05 -0.64
C GLY A 209 -11.96 21.46 -0.31
N LYS A 210 -11.53 22.42 -1.12
CA LYS A 210 -11.99 23.81 -1.02
C LYS A 210 -12.38 24.29 -2.40
N ALA A 211 -13.47 25.03 -2.46
CA ALA A 211 -13.88 25.75 -3.66
C ALA A 211 -14.42 27.12 -3.27
N ARG A 212 -13.92 28.16 -3.92
CA ARG A 212 -14.33 29.55 -3.68
C ARG A 212 -14.71 30.22 -4.99
N GLY A 213 -15.93 30.64 -5.07
CA GLY A 213 -16.46 31.43 -6.17
C GLY A 213 -16.78 32.86 -5.74
N ALA A 214 -17.35 33.63 -6.69
CA ALA A 214 -17.74 35.01 -6.42
C ALA A 214 -18.94 35.16 -5.47
N ALA A 215 -19.81 34.16 -5.41
CA ALA A 215 -21.02 34.18 -4.59
C ALA A 215 -20.86 33.46 -3.24
N ASN A 216 -20.27 32.28 -3.26
CA ASN A 216 -20.15 31.42 -2.08
C ASN A 216 -18.82 30.65 -2.05
N SER A 217 -18.52 30.03 -0.92
CA SER A 217 -17.41 29.10 -0.74
C SER A 217 -17.90 27.79 -0.15
N VAL A 218 -17.16 26.73 -0.40
CA VAL A 218 -17.37 25.39 0.17
C VAL A 218 -16.04 24.86 0.69
N ASP A 219 -16.08 24.35 1.91
CA ASP A 219 -14.99 23.62 2.55
C ASP A 219 -15.50 22.22 2.91
N VAL A 220 -14.71 21.20 2.60
CA VAL A 220 -14.98 19.81 2.94
C VAL A 220 -13.75 19.21 3.60
N LYS A 221 -13.94 18.58 4.73
CA LYS A 221 -12.95 17.74 5.39
C LYS A 221 -13.59 16.41 5.74
N ILE A 222 -12.95 15.32 5.32
CA ILE A 222 -13.39 13.96 5.58
C ILE A 222 -12.20 13.20 6.16
N GLU A 223 -12.35 12.70 7.36
CA GLU A 223 -11.41 11.80 8.01
C GLU A 223 -12.03 10.40 8.04
N ARG A 224 -11.26 9.40 7.66
CA ARG A 224 -11.69 8.00 7.65
C ARG A 224 -10.66 7.18 8.43
N THR A 225 -11.11 6.49 9.45
CA THR A 225 -10.24 5.71 10.33
C THR A 225 -10.78 4.31 10.54
N ASP A 226 -9.89 3.35 10.68
CA ASP A 226 -10.19 2.02 11.19
C ASP A 226 -8.93 1.32 11.69
N GLU A 227 -9.12 0.30 12.52
CA GLU A 227 -8.07 -0.50 13.13
C GLU A 227 -8.38 -1.98 12.91
N ALA A 228 -7.37 -2.77 12.55
CA ALA A 228 -7.58 -4.18 12.34
C ALA A 228 -6.35 -5.02 12.65
N PHE A 229 -6.58 -6.29 12.94
CA PHE A 229 -5.53 -7.30 13.07
C PHE A 229 -5.52 -8.21 11.85
N ASN A 230 -4.32 -8.61 11.46
CA ASN A 230 -4.08 -9.75 10.60
C ASN A 230 -3.01 -10.68 11.20
N TYR A 231 -2.85 -11.85 10.61
CA TYR A 231 -1.81 -12.80 10.98
C TYR A 231 -1.00 -13.21 9.76
N PHE A 232 0.23 -13.64 10.02
CA PHE A 232 1.11 -14.13 8.97
C PHE A 232 1.88 -15.36 9.43
N LEU A 233 2.20 -16.21 8.48
CA LEU A 233 2.93 -17.45 8.67
C LEU A 233 4.06 -17.54 7.65
N GLY A 234 5.14 -18.18 8.01
CA GLY A 234 6.28 -18.42 7.13
C GLY A 234 6.87 -19.80 7.28
N LEU A 235 7.44 -20.29 6.20
CA LEU A 235 8.30 -21.45 6.14
C LEU A 235 9.58 -21.06 5.41
N ASP A 236 10.72 -21.45 5.95
CA ASP A 236 12.01 -21.27 5.29
C ASP A 236 12.75 -22.60 5.24
N TRP A 237 13.19 -23.00 4.05
CA TRP A 237 13.80 -24.26 3.79
C TRP A 237 15.11 -24.13 3.00
N ALA A 238 16.21 -24.51 3.62
CA ALA A 238 17.56 -24.56 3.04
C ALA A 238 18.00 -26.02 2.83
N PRO A 239 17.51 -26.72 1.76
CA PRO A 239 17.82 -28.15 1.54
C PRO A 239 19.29 -28.43 1.25
N ILE A 240 20.02 -27.45 0.78
CA ILE A 240 21.46 -27.46 0.58
C ILE A 240 22.04 -26.09 0.91
N ARG A 241 23.33 -26.00 1.17
CA ARG A 241 24.03 -24.77 1.60
C ARG A 241 23.78 -23.55 0.69
N ASP A 242 23.68 -23.78 -0.62
CA ASP A 242 23.61 -22.72 -1.62
C ASP A 242 22.19 -22.42 -2.08
N LEU A 243 21.15 -23.04 -1.50
CA LEU A 243 19.75 -22.87 -1.88
C LEU A 243 18.90 -22.59 -0.64
N ASN A 244 18.17 -21.48 -0.66
CA ASN A 244 17.14 -21.15 0.30
C ASN A 244 15.79 -20.90 -0.39
N ILE A 245 14.71 -21.40 0.21
CA ILE A 245 13.33 -21.27 -0.30
C ILE A 245 12.48 -20.77 0.83
N GLY A 246 11.89 -19.59 0.66
CA GLY A 246 10.93 -19.00 1.59
C GLY A 246 9.51 -19.06 1.06
N LEU A 247 8.57 -19.37 1.92
CA LEU A 247 7.13 -19.29 1.68
C LEU A 247 6.49 -18.48 2.80
N THR A 248 5.72 -17.47 2.41
CA THR A 248 5.01 -16.60 3.35
C THR A 248 3.53 -16.53 3.00
N TYR A 249 2.69 -16.59 4.00
CA TYR A 249 1.26 -16.33 3.91
C TYR A 249 0.91 -15.16 4.83
N MET A 250 0.17 -14.19 4.30
CA MET A 250 -0.42 -13.08 5.04
C MET A 250 -1.94 -13.13 4.88
N SER A 251 -2.69 -13.11 5.98
CA SER A 251 -4.13 -13.00 5.90
C SER A 251 -4.56 -11.59 5.50
N ASN A 252 -5.77 -11.42 4.98
CA ASN A 252 -6.31 -10.09 4.69
C ASN A 252 -6.47 -9.27 5.98
N THR A 253 -6.29 -7.94 5.86
CA THR A 253 -6.62 -6.96 6.90
C THR A 253 -8.00 -6.40 6.58
N LYS A 254 -8.97 -6.65 7.45
CA LYS A 254 -10.37 -6.25 7.24
C LYS A 254 -10.57 -4.86 7.81
N LEU A 255 -10.61 -3.85 6.94
CA LEU A 255 -10.80 -2.46 7.30
C LEU A 255 -12.22 -2.01 6.95
N ASN A 256 -12.94 -1.45 7.92
CA ASN A 256 -14.28 -0.93 7.78
C ASN A 256 -14.31 0.53 8.23
N PHE A 257 -13.74 1.39 7.39
CA PHE A 257 -13.54 2.79 7.67
C PHE A 257 -14.82 3.50 8.05
N LYS A 258 -14.76 4.25 9.14
CA LYS A 258 -15.81 5.19 9.55
C LYS A 258 -15.41 6.59 9.06
N ALA A 259 -16.33 7.29 8.41
CA ALA A 259 -16.16 8.67 8.00
C ALA A 259 -16.59 9.62 9.13
N ASP A 260 -15.73 10.60 9.44
CA ASP A 260 -16.02 11.80 10.21
C ASP A 260 -15.91 12.98 9.25
N THR A 261 -17.04 13.65 8.98
CA THR A 261 -17.14 14.56 7.84
C THR A 261 -17.70 15.91 8.25
N THR A 262 -16.96 16.95 7.85
CA THR A 262 -17.43 18.33 7.81
C THR A 262 -17.58 18.77 6.36
N ASP A 263 -18.79 19.10 5.93
CA ASP A 263 -19.12 19.50 4.56
C ASP A 263 -20.01 20.74 4.59
N THR A 264 -19.52 21.87 4.10
CA THR A 264 -20.29 23.12 4.06
C THR A 264 -21.05 23.32 2.75
N SER A 265 -21.02 22.35 1.83
CA SER A 265 -21.80 22.38 0.60
C SER A 265 -23.31 22.22 0.89
N PRO A 266 -24.20 22.76 0.05
CA PRO A 266 -25.63 22.65 0.26
C PRO A 266 -26.10 21.20 0.40
N GLY A 267 -26.63 20.85 1.58
CA GLY A 267 -27.11 19.50 1.89
C GLY A 267 -26.01 18.43 1.88
N ASP A 268 -24.78 18.81 2.22
CA ASP A 268 -23.61 17.91 2.24
C ASP A 268 -23.36 17.24 0.87
N ALA A 269 -23.59 18.00 -0.20
CA ALA A 269 -23.63 17.44 -1.55
C ALA A 269 -22.31 16.80 -1.98
N ILE A 270 -21.17 17.32 -1.52
CA ILE A 270 -19.85 16.81 -1.91
C ILE A 270 -19.59 15.47 -1.21
N SER A 271 -19.69 15.41 0.11
CA SER A 271 -19.45 14.18 0.89
C SER A 271 -20.42 13.06 0.50
N ARG A 272 -21.69 13.39 0.27
CA ARG A 272 -22.70 12.44 -0.26
C ARG A 272 -22.37 11.94 -1.65
N SER A 273 -21.83 12.79 -2.54
CA SER A 273 -21.49 12.41 -3.91
C SER A 273 -20.34 11.40 -3.99
N VAL A 274 -19.49 11.37 -2.97
CA VAL A 274 -18.38 10.40 -2.85
C VAL A 274 -18.72 9.22 -1.97
N GLY A 275 -19.90 9.23 -1.30
CA GLY A 275 -20.35 8.18 -0.39
C GLY A 275 -19.76 8.28 1.03
N TRP A 276 -19.15 9.40 1.40
CA TRP A 276 -18.46 9.61 2.67
C TRP A 276 -19.15 10.67 3.54
N ALA A 277 -20.47 10.61 3.58
CA ALA A 277 -21.25 11.42 4.52
C ALA A 277 -20.90 11.06 5.97
N ASP A 278 -21.08 12.01 6.88
CA ASP A 278 -20.75 11.81 8.29
C ASP A 278 -21.39 10.55 8.88
N GLY A 279 -20.59 9.76 9.61
CA GLY A 279 -20.98 8.50 10.21
C GLY A 279 -21.14 7.32 9.26
N THR A 280 -20.89 7.48 7.95
CA THR A 280 -20.95 6.34 7.00
C THR A 280 -19.79 5.38 7.22
N HIS A 281 -20.01 4.12 6.87
CA HIS A 281 -19.00 3.07 6.92
C HIS A 281 -18.74 2.53 5.52
N GLU A 282 -17.47 2.34 5.18
CA GLU A 282 -17.06 1.76 3.92
C GLU A 282 -15.95 0.75 4.14
N ARG A 283 -16.07 -0.40 3.50
CA ARG A 283 -15.11 -1.47 3.64
C ARG A 283 -14.06 -1.41 2.55
N GLU A 284 -12.79 -1.35 2.96
CA GLU A 284 -11.63 -1.26 2.09
C GLU A 284 -10.50 -2.12 2.65
N ASP A 285 -10.60 -3.44 2.42
CA ASP A 285 -9.67 -4.43 2.97
C ASP A 285 -8.31 -4.37 2.25
N LEU A 286 -7.21 -4.57 3.01
CA LEU A 286 -5.94 -4.96 2.40
C LEU A 286 -5.98 -6.46 2.07
N PRO A 287 -5.78 -6.87 0.82
CA PRO A 287 -5.80 -8.28 0.46
C PRO A 287 -4.65 -9.03 1.13
N GLY A 288 -4.94 -10.27 1.54
CA GLY A 288 -3.91 -11.21 1.92
C GLY A 288 -3.06 -11.61 0.72
N TYR A 289 -1.94 -12.29 0.96
CA TYR A 289 -1.08 -12.78 -0.11
C TYR A 289 -0.33 -14.05 0.27
N VAL A 290 0.14 -14.76 -0.75
CA VAL A 290 1.13 -15.81 -0.66
C VAL A 290 2.40 -15.35 -1.37
N GLY A 291 3.51 -15.33 -0.66
CA GLY A 291 4.83 -15.00 -1.18
C GLY A 291 5.70 -16.25 -1.29
N VAL A 292 6.41 -16.39 -2.39
CA VAL A 292 7.41 -17.45 -2.59
C VAL A 292 8.70 -16.80 -3.06
N GLY A 293 9.81 -17.09 -2.39
CA GLY A 293 11.13 -16.64 -2.79
C GLY A 293 12.10 -17.81 -2.87
N VAL A 294 13.02 -17.73 -3.82
CA VAL A 294 14.14 -18.65 -3.93
C VAL A 294 15.42 -17.85 -4.02
N SER A 295 16.43 -18.23 -3.26
CA SER A 295 17.77 -17.68 -3.34
C SER A 295 18.75 -18.84 -3.63
N TYR A 296 19.41 -18.80 -4.78
CA TYR A 296 20.34 -19.85 -5.20
C TYR A 296 21.67 -19.29 -5.69
N PHE A 297 22.75 -19.70 -5.02
CA PHE A 297 24.11 -19.42 -5.49
C PHE A 297 24.51 -20.38 -6.61
N ILE A 298 24.54 -19.86 -7.85
CA ILE A 298 25.10 -20.60 -9.00
C ILE A 298 26.59 -20.77 -8.82
N ILE A 299 27.28 -19.69 -8.42
CA ILE A 299 28.69 -19.68 -8.05
C ILE A 299 28.74 -19.23 -6.58
N PRO A 300 29.14 -20.10 -5.64
CA PRO A 300 29.16 -19.79 -4.22
C PRO A 300 29.88 -18.47 -3.93
N GLY A 301 29.21 -17.59 -3.19
CA GLY A 301 29.74 -16.27 -2.81
C GLY A 301 29.92 -15.25 -3.92
N THR A 302 29.62 -15.59 -5.20
CA THR A 302 29.86 -14.70 -6.34
C THR A 302 28.61 -14.38 -7.16
N LEU A 303 27.86 -15.42 -7.57
CA LEU A 303 26.68 -15.24 -8.43
C LEU A 303 25.47 -15.92 -7.80
N ARG A 304 24.45 -15.12 -7.48
CA ARG A 304 23.20 -15.56 -6.90
C ARG A 304 22.04 -15.18 -7.82
N ILE A 305 21.07 -16.05 -7.96
CA ILE A 305 19.78 -15.75 -8.60
C ILE A 305 18.66 -15.83 -7.57
N GLU A 306 17.72 -14.90 -7.66
CA GLU A 306 16.69 -14.73 -6.65
C GLU A 306 15.31 -14.48 -7.30
N PRO A 307 14.65 -15.50 -7.88
CA PRO A 307 13.27 -15.37 -8.31
C PRO A 307 12.35 -15.18 -7.10
N ASN A 308 11.36 -14.31 -7.28
CA ASN A 308 10.37 -13.97 -6.27
C ASN A 308 8.98 -13.88 -6.91
N LEU A 309 7.98 -14.37 -6.20
CA LEU A 309 6.58 -14.32 -6.59
C LEU A 309 5.73 -13.90 -5.41
N THR A 310 4.82 -12.97 -5.60
CA THR A 310 3.77 -12.63 -4.63
C THR A 310 2.42 -12.71 -5.33
N TYR A 311 1.54 -13.56 -4.81
CA TYR A 311 0.18 -13.75 -5.30
C TYR A 311 -0.81 -13.18 -4.31
N TYR A 312 -1.57 -12.15 -4.71
CA TYR A 312 -2.58 -11.51 -3.88
C TYR A 312 -3.90 -12.26 -3.92
N LEU A 313 -4.50 -12.44 -2.74
CA LEU A 313 -5.78 -13.13 -2.54
C LEU A 313 -6.92 -12.11 -2.60
N GLU A 314 -7.04 -11.37 -3.69
CA GLU A 314 -7.98 -10.25 -3.85
C GLU A 314 -9.44 -10.67 -3.70
N GLN A 315 -9.80 -11.90 -4.07
CA GLN A 315 -11.17 -12.43 -3.89
C GLN A 315 -11.60 -12.52 -2.42
N GLN A 316 -10.67 -12.49 -1.48
CA GLN A 316 -10.95 -12.52 -0.05
C GLN A 316 -11.07 -11.11 0.55
N ALA A 317 -10.60 -10.09 -0.15
CA ALA A 317 -10.70 -8.70 0.25
C ALA A 317 -11.98 -8.08 -0.30
N LYS A 318 -12.61 -7.23 0.51
CA LYS A 318 -13.80 -6.50 0.09
C LYS A 318 -13.43 -5.04 -0.15
N LEU A 319 -13.95 -4.51 -1.24
CA LEU A 319 -14.01 -3.11 -1.57
C LEU A 319 -15.48 -2.77 -1.78
N GLU A 320 -16.17 -2.36 -0.73
CA GLU A 320 -17.59 -2.02 -0.76
C GLU A 320 -17.68 -0.50 -0.64
N GLY A 321 -17.90 0.19 -1.77
CA GLY A 321 -18.24 1.60 -1.76
C GLY A 321 -19.60 1.81 -1.13
N ALA A 322 -19.80 2.95 -0.47
CA ALA A 322 -21.12 3.37 0.00
C ALA A 322 -22.07 3.39 -1.21
N ARG A 323 -23.12 2.58 -1.14
CA ARG A 323 -24.18 2.52 -2.15
C ARG A 323 -25.20 3.57 -1.89
#